data_4cb31092c616c322447e5de0a5c31ba0
#
_entry.id   4cb31092c616c322447e5de0a5c31ba0
#
_cell.length_a   1.000
_cell.length_b   1.000
_cell.length_c   1.000
_cell.angle_alpha   90.00
_cell.angle_beta   90.00
_cell.angle_gamma   90.00
#
_symmetry.space_group_name_H-M   'P 1'
#
loop_
_entity.id
_entity.type
_entity.pdbx_description
1 polymer ?
#
loop_
_entity_poly.entity_id
_entity_poly.type
_entity_poly.pdbx_seq_one_letter_code
_entity_poly.pdbx_strand_id
1 'polypeptide(L)'
;MTLFQRLLVVLIAWLATAGIVPNAMAAEFYTEDLRIPTAEAGPQGLEAFLVRPAGTKRYPLALLSHGSPRSFDDRATMSAHKYYGIALEYARRGFAALIVMRRGYGTSPGGRVDSVRGCANAAYLPAAAVAVADLRAAIEAMARRSDVTTSGMIAAGHSAGGLATVALTAQAPAGLVAAISFAGGRGSRDDDDVCNPDGLVEAFATFGKTSRAPMLWVYATNDSYFGPELARRFHDGFRASGGIAKFIAAPPYGDDGHYLYSVVGRPQWTPYLDAFLRERGLGHDILSPPDPLPPPAQLNEAARAEFSRYLASTMPHKAFAVSPNGGYGWRSGRATADDAQRDSLGACMKWSPSCTLYAVDDKLAGAAPSISTDQSARAR
;
A
#
# COMPACT_ATOMS: atom_id res chain seq x y z
N MET A 1 11.21 -17.87 89.15
CA MET A 1 9.94 -18.33 88.55
C MET A 1 9.87 -17.71 87.18
N THR A 2 10.02 -18.49 86.21
CA THR A 2 10.58 -18.27 84.89
C THR A 2 9.53 -17.97 83.83
N LEU A 3 9.73 -16.83 83.20
CA LEU A 3 8.95 -16.43 82.02
C LEU A 3 9.57 -17.13 80.77
N PHE A 4 8.78 -17.94 80.07
CA PHE A 4 9.13 -18.48 78.73
C PHE A 4 8.76 -17.47 77.69
N GLN A 5 9.76 -16.89 77.05
CA GLN A 5 9.59 -16.13 75.80
C GLN A 5 9.41 -17.10 74.64
N ARG A 6 8.26 -17.01 73.92
CA ARG A 6 8.05 -17.67 72.68
C ARG A 6 8.44 -16.70 71.52
N LEU A 7 9.53 -16.98 70.87
CA LEU A 7 9.89 -16.34 69.61
C LEU A 7 8.93 -16.86 68.54
N LEU A 8 8.17 -15.96 67.95
CA LEU A 8 7.36 -16.23 66.70
C LEU A 8 8.21 -15.84 65.52
N VAL A 9 8.72 -16.84 64.76
CA VAL A 9 9.40 -16.64 63.50
C VAL A 9 8.32 -16.53 62.42
N VAL A 10 8.12 -15.33 61.90
CA VAL A 10 7.26 -15.08 60.74
C VAL A 10 8.08 -15.30 59.47
N LEU A 11 7.89 -16.44 58.83
CA LEU A 11 8.39 -16.68 57.47
C LEU A 11 7.50 -15.92 56.46
N ILE A 12 8.02 -14.81 55.94
CA ILE A 12 7.40 -14.13 54.81
C ILE A 12 7.83 -14.88 53.53
N ALA A 13 6.97 -15.74 53.05
CA ALA A 13 7.12 -16.34 51.73
C ALA A 13 6.86 -15.30 50.67
N TRP A 14 7.90 -14.81 49.99
CA TRP A 14 7.79 -14.04 48.78
C TRP A 14 7.35 -15.00 47.63
N LEU A 15 6.06 -15.00 47.35
CA LEU A 15 5.54 -15.56 46.07
C LEU A 15 5.95 -14.58 44.95
N ALA A 16 7.06 -14.90 44.30
CA ALA A 16 7.39 -14.28 43.02
C ALA A 16 6.36 -14.77 41.98
N THR A 17 5.29 -14.02 41.83
CA THR A 17 4.43 -14.16 40.65
C THR A 17 5.24 -13.69 39.47
N ALA A 18 5.90 -14.64 38.77
CA ALA A 18 6.41 -14.43 37.44
C ALA A 18 5.19 -14.08 36.55
N GLY A 19 4.95 -12.80 36.39
CA GLY A 19 4.01 -12.31 35.42
C GLY A 19 4.43 -12.81 34.06
N ILE A 20 3.74 -13.79 33.51
CA ILE A 20 3.82 -14.17 32.09
C ILE A 20 3.31 -12.92 31.35
N VAL A 21 4.22 -12.06 30.94
CA VAL A 21 3.93 -11.02 29.95
C VAL A 21 3.67 -11.77 28.64
N PRO A 22 2.45 -11.77 28.14
CA PRO A 22 2.22 -12.37 26.83
C PRO A 22 2.91 -11.48 25.80
N ASN A 23 4.12 -11.87 25.39
CA ASN A 23 4.85 -11.20 24.31
C ASN A 23 4.33 -11.68 22.94
N ALA A 24 3.01 -11.68 22.78
CA ALA A 24 2.39 -11.74 21.48
C ALA A 24 2.20 -10.30 21.02
N MET A 25 3.24 -9.70 20.44
CA MET A 25 3.02 -8.54 19.59
C MET A 25 2.16 -9.01 18.41
N ALA A 26 0.84 -8.88 18.57
CA ALA A 26 -0.10 -9.09 17.47
C ALA A 26 0.39 -8.24 16.30
N ALA A 27 0.37 -8.82 15.09
CA ALA A 27 0.67 -8.07 13.88
C ALA A 27 -0.24 -6.83 13.87
N GLU A 28 0.33 -5.65 13.66
CA GLU A 28 -0.42 -4.39 13.64
C GLU A 28 -1.43 -4.35 12.50
N PHE A 29 -1.11 -5.06 11.40
CA PHE A 29 -1.94 -5.16 10.21
C PHE A 29 -2.12 -6.62 9.79
N TYR A 30 -3.30 -6.89 9.26
CA TYR A 30 -3.65 -8.15 8.60
C TYR A 30 -3.54 -7.97 7.08
N THR A 31 -2.99 -8.95 6.40
CA THR A 31 -2.85 -8.98 4.94
C THR A 31 -3.44 -10.26 4.37
N GLU A 32 -4.03 -10.16 3.17
CA GLU A 32 -4.66 -11.30 2.51
C GLU A 32 -4.61 -11.16 0.99
N ASP A 33 -4.16 -12.22 0.32
CA ASP A 33 -4.29 -12.38 -1.12
C ASP A 33 -5.71 -12.80 -1.49
N LEU A 34 -6.30 -12.14 -2.47
CA LEU A 34 -7.67 -12.37 -2.89
C LEU A 34 -7.78 -12.56 -4.40
N ARG A 35 -8.82 -13.27 -4.80
CA ARG A 35 -9.33 -13.29 -6.16
C ARG A 35 -10.75 -12.74 -6.17
N ILE A 36 -10.93 -11.63 -6.88
CA ILE A 36 -12.24 -10.98 -7.01
C ILE A 36 -13.00 -11.62 -8.16
N PRO A 37 -14.11 -12.31 -7.89
CA PRO A 37 -14.89 -12.95 -8.93
C PRO A 37 -15.58 -11.91 -9.81
N THR A 38 -15.46 -12.05 -11.12
CA THR A 38 -16.22 -11.30 -12.11
C THR A 38 -16.37 -12.16 -13.37
N ALA A 39 -17.52 -12.10 -14.01
CA ALA A 39 -17.80 -12.90 -15.20
C ALA A 39 -16.79 -12.62 -16.32
N GLU A 40 -16.37 -11.36 -16.44
CA GLU A 40 -15.45 -10.89 -17.50
C GLU A 40 -13.99 -11.34 -17.27
N ALA A 41 -13.61 -11.68 -16.05
CA ALA A 41 -12.28 -12.25 -15.73
C ALA A 41 -12.32 -13.78 -15.66
N GLY A 42 -13.49 -14.39 -15.85
CA GLY A 42 -13.66 -15.85 -15.80
C GLY A 42 -13.34 -16.44 -14.42
N PRO A 43 -13.07 -17.75 -14.36
CA PRO A 43 -12.90 -18.45 -13.07
C PRO A 43 -11.66 -18.01 -12.28
N GLN A 44 -10.67 -17.43 -12.93
CA GLN A 44 -9.46 -16.95 -12.27
C GLN A 44 -9.72 -15.69 -11.42
N GLY A 45 -10.70 -14.85 -11.79
CA GLY A 45 -11.00 -13.60 -11.12
C GLY A 45 -9.86 -12.57 -11.23
N LEU A 46 -10.06 -11.40 -10.60
CA LEU A 46 -9.04 -10.36 -10.55
C LEU A 46 -8.09 -10.58 -9.37
N GLU A 47 -6.81 -10.40 -9.59
CA GLU A 47 -5.81 -10.33 -8.52
C GLU A 47 -6.10 -9.16 -7.60
N ALA A 48 -6.09 -9.39 -6.29
CA ALA A 48 -6.26 -8.35 -5.32
C ALA A 48 -5.48 -8.65 -4.03
N PHE A 49 -5.18 -7.59 -3.28
CA PHE A 49 -4.46 -7.68 -2.03
C PHE A 49 -5.10 -6.74 -1.00
N LEU A 50 -5.51 -7.30 0.12
CA LEU A 50 -6.15 -6.59 1.22
C LEU A 50 -5.14 -6.32 2.34
N VAL A 51 -5.14 -5.09 2.84
CA VAL A 51 -4.37 -4.67 4.02
C VAL A 51 -5.32 -3.93 4.96
N ARG A 52 -5.47 -4.38 6.21
CA ARG A 52 -6.32 -3.71 7.20
C ARG A 52 -5.68 -3.72 8.58
N PRO A 53 -6.08 -2.85 9.50
CA PRO A 53 -5.66 -2.98 10.89
C PRO A 53 -6.05 -4.37 11.43
N ALA A 54 -5.21 -4.92 12.30
CA ALA A 54 -5.52 -6.14 13.02
C ALA A 54 -6.71 -5.90 13.98
N GLY A 55 -7.43 -6.96 14.30
CA GLY A 55 -8.57 -6.89 15.22
C GLY A 55 -9.87 -7.36 14.59
N THR A 56 -10.95 -7.27 15.37
CA THR A 56 -12.27 -7.84 15.05
C THR A 56 -13.28 -6.81 14.54
N LYS A 57 -12.89 -5.54 14.44
CA LYS A 57 -13.77 -4.48 13.90
C LYS A 57 -14.01 -4.67 12.41
N ARG A 58 -15.13 -4.13 11.94
CA ARG A 58 -15.35 -3.90 10.51
C ARG A 58 -14.75 -2.56 10.13
N TYR A 59 -13.85 -2.57 9.15
CA TYR A 59 -13.16 -1.38 8.69
C TYR A 59 -13.80 -0.85 7.39
N PRO A 60 -13.98 0.48 7.23
CA PRO A 60 -14.45 1.04 5.96
C PRO A 60 -13.43 0.76 4.84
N LEU A 61 -13.94 0.46 3.66
CA LEU A 61 -13.10 0.15 2.50
C LEU A 61 -12.37 1.40 2.00
N ALA A 62 -11.06 1.30 1.77
CA ALA A 62 -10.31 2.16 0.87
C ALA A 62 -9.98 1.37 -0.40
N LEU A 63 -10.69 1.63 -1.49
CA LEU A 63 -10.46 0.97 -2.77
C LEU A 63 -9.34 1.67 -3.53
N LEU A 64 -8.24 0.96 -3.80
CA LEU A 64 -7.04 1.50 -4.43
C LEU A 64 -6.92 1.02 -5.88
N SER A 65 -6.80 1.95 -6.82
CA SER A 65 -6.70 1.69 -8.25
C SER A 65 -5.33 2.11 -8.79
N HIS A 66 -4.61 1.14 -9.35
CA HIS A 66 -3.25 1.31 -9.86
C HIS A 66 -3.18 2.10 -11.17
N GLY A 67 -2.00 2.67 -11.47
CA GLY A 67 -1.67 3.28 -12.77
C GLY A 67 -1.58 2.25 -13.92
N SER A 68 -1.20 2.70 -15.09
CA SER A 68 -0.89 1.85 -16.25
C SER A 68 0.50 2.21 -16.75
N PRO A 69 1.39 1.26 -16.98
CA PRO A 69 2.66 1.55 -17.63
C PRO A 69 2.40 2.01 -19.07
N ARG A 70 3.33 2.79 -19.63
CA ARG A 70 3.30 3.18 -21.06
C ARG A 70 3.41 1.96 -21.97
N SER A 71 4.33 1.04 -21.64
CA SER A 71 4.45 -0.24 -22.34
C SER A 71 3.34 -1.21 -21.92
N PHE A 72 2.72 -1.85 -22.89
CA PHE A 72 1.73 -2.88 -22.62
C PHE A 72 2.37 -4.13 -21.97
N ASP A 73 3.57 -4.48 -22.39
CA ASP A 73 4.23 -5.72 -21.95
C ASP A 73 4.60 -5.64 -20.46
N ASP A 74 4.82 -4.43 -19.93
CA ASP A 74 5.08 -4.21 -18.51
C ASP A 74 3.86 -4.48 -17.61
N ARG A 75 2.65 -4.58 -18.18
CA ARG A 75 1.44 -4.86 -17.42
C ARG A 75 1.48 -6.23 -16.74
N ALA A 76 2.05 -7.23 -17.40
CA ALA A 76 2.18 -8.57 -16.84
C ALA A 76 3.15 -8.64 -15.64
N THR A 77 4.06 -7.68 -15.53
CA THR A 77 5.01 -7.58 -14.40
C THR A 77 4.45 -6.86 -13.19
N MET A 78 3.25 -6.26 -13.31
CA MET A 78 2.59 -5.60 -12.18
C MET A 78 2.04 -6.64 -11.20
N SER A 79 1.87 -6.22 -9.96
CA SER A 79 1.27 -7.05 -8.90
C SER A 79 0.63 -6.16 -7.85
N ALA A 80 -0.44 -6.63 -7.23
CA ALA A 80 -1.10 -5.93 -6.13
C ALA A 80 -0.15 -5.72 -4.94
N HIS A 81 0.78 -6.64 -4.69
CA HIS A 81 1.78 -6.52 -3.62
C HIS A 81 2.72 -5.32 -3.78
N LYS A 82 2.99 -4.86 -5.00
CA LYS A 82 3.82 -3.66 -5.22
C LYS A 82 3.22 -2.39 -4.61
N TYR A 83 1.94 -2.40 -4.29
CA TYR A 83 1.22 -1.30 -3.66
C TYR A 83 1.03 -1.46 -2.16
N TYR A 84 1.64 -2.49 -1.53
CA TYR A 84 1.52 -2.76 -0.09
C TYR A 84 1.80 -1.53 0.77
N GLY A 85 2.92 -0.83 0.54
CA GLY A 85 3.27 0.34 1.31
C GLY A 85 2.29 1.51 1.16
N ILE A 86 1.63 1.63 -0.01
CA ILE A 86 0.53 2.59 -0.21
C ILE A 86 -0.70 2.15 0.58
N ALA A 87 -1.06 0.86 0.52
CA ALA A 87 -2.19 0.31 1.25
C ALA A 87 -2.04 0.45 2.77
N LEU A 88 -0.82 0.29 3.29
CA LEU A 88 -0.50 0.52 4.70
C LEU A 88 -0.86 1.94 5.15
N GLU A 89 -0.66 2.96 4.31
CA GLU A 89 -1.00 4.33 4.67
C GLU A 89 -2.51 4.51 4.87
N TYR A 90 -3.35 3.82 4.09
CA TYR A 90 -4.79 3.83 4.32
C TYR A 90 -5.18 2.95 5.52
N ALA A 91 -4.53 1.81 5.70
CA ALA A 91 -4.78 0.95 6.85
C ALA A 91 -4.42 1.65 8.17
N ARG A 92 -3.32 2.43 8.23
CA ARG A 92 -2.96 3.28 9.37
C ARG A 92 -4.02 4.33 9.70
N ARG A 93 -4.82 4.72 8.73
CA ARG A 93 -5.93 5.66 8.87
C ARG A 93 -7.28 4.99 9.14
N GLY A 94 -7.23 3.70 9.53
CA GLY A 94 -8.41 2.96 9.96
C GLY A 94 -9.24 2.36 8.83
N PHE A 95 -8.69 2.24 7.61
CA PHE A 95 -9.38 1.64 6.47
C PHE A 95 -8.94 0.19 6.23
N ALA A 96 -9.82 -0.60 5.64
CA ALA A 96 -9.45 -1.82 4.94
C ALA A 96 -9.07 -1.44 3.49
N ALA A 97 -7.77 -1.39 3.22
CA ALA A 97 -7.24 -0.97 1.92
C ALA A 97 -7.17 -2.17 0.97
N LEU A 98 -7.94 -2.15 -0.11
CA LEU A 98 -7.93 -3.16 -1.15
C LEU A 98 -7.28 -2.62 -2.41
N ILE A 99 -6.18 -3.22 -2.83
CA ILE A 99 -5.62 -3.03 -4.16
C ILE A 99 -6.21 -4.10 -5.07
N VAL A 100 -6.80 -3.69 -6.19
CA VAL A 100 -7.27 -4.62 -7.22
C VAL A 100 -6.52 -4.38 -8.52
N MET A 101 -5.93 -5.44 -9.07
CA MET A 101 -5.36 -5.43 -10.41
C MET A 101 -6.49 -5.57 -11.42
N ARG A 102 -6.74 -4.50 -12.18
CA ARG A 102 -7.80 -4.50 -13.20
C ARG A 102 -7.50 -5.55 -14.29
N ARG A 103 -8.49 -5.93 -15.08
CA ARG A 103 -8.32 -6.88 -16.19
C ARG A 103 -7.16 -6.50 -17.09
N GLY A 104 -6.29 -7.47 -17.40
CA GLY A 104 -5.11 -7.30 -18.23
C GLY A 104 -3.87 -6.77 -17.51
N TYR A 105 -3.88 -6.72 -16.17
CA TYR A 105 -2.73 -6.33 -15.35
C TYR A 105 -2.37 -7.42 -14.34
N GLY A 106 -1.07 -7.63 -14.11
CA GLY A 106 -0.59 -8.69 -13.24
C GLY A 106 -1.10 -10.05 -13.70
N THR A 107 -1.67 -10.79 -12.79
CA THR A 107 -2.27 -12.10 -13.07
C THR A 107 -3.79 -12.04 -13.34
N SER A 108 -4.37 -10.83 -13.45
CA SER A 108 -5.77 -10.65 -13.83
C SER A 108 -5.94 -10.85 -15.35
N PRO A 109 -6.81 -11.77 -15.80
CA PRO A 109 -7.02 -12.00 -17.22
C PRO A 109 -7.69 -10.78 -17.91
N GLY A 110 -7.70 -10.73 -19.25
CA GLY A 110 -8.46 -9.74 -20.03
C GLY A 110 -7.67 -8.96 -21.09
N GLY A 111 -6.35 -9.07 -21.12
CA GLY A 111 -5.54 -8.45 -22.19
C GLY A 111 -5.67 -6.92 -22.25
N ARG A 112 -5.96 -6.35 -23.43
CA ARG A 112 -6.01 -4.89 -23.67
C ARG A 112 -7.42 -4.28 -23.57
N VAL A 113 -8.30 -4.82 -22.77
CA VAL A 113 -9.73 -4.42 -22.71
C VAL A 113 -9.94 -2.95 -22.34
N ASP A 114 -9.04 -2.34 -21.57
CA ASP A 114 -9.09 -0.94 -21.17
C ASP A 114 -8.22 -0.01 -22.06
N SER A 115 -7.82 -0.45 -23.25
CA SER A 115 -7.05 0.39 -24.17
C SER A 115 -7.86 1.58 -24.67
N VAL A 116 -7.21 2.75 -24.79
CA VAL A 116 -7.83 3.93 -25.43
C VAL A 116 -7.85 3.82 -26.95
N ARG A 117 -7.30 2.75 -27.54
CA ARG A 117 -7.19 2.52 -29.00
C ARG A 117 -6.28 3.56 -29.66
N GLY A 118 -6.68 4.06 -30.85
CA GLY A 118 -5.88 5.06 -31.58
C GLY A 118 -5.95 6.46 -30.97
N CYS A 119 -4.87 7.25 -31.10
CA CYS A 119 -4.80 8.59 -30.47
C CYS A 119 -5.78 9.60 -31.09
N ALA A 120 -6.01 9.57 -32.40
CA ALA A 120 -6.90 10.55 -33.04
C ALA A 120 -8.32 10.55 -32.47
N ASN A 121 -8.81 9.35 -32.09
CA ASN A 121 -10.13 9.15 -31.49
C ASN A 121 -10.00 8.30 -30.23
N ALA A 122 -9.21 8.77 -29.27
CA ALA A 122 -8.95 8.03 -28.04
C ALA A 122 -10.24 7.75 -27.27
N ALA A 123 -10.51 6.46 -27.02
CA ALA A 123 -11.75 5.96 -26.41
C ALA A 123 -11.68 6.03 -24.87
N TYR A 124 -11.52 7.22 -24.29
CA TYR A 124 -11.35 7.42 -22.86
C TYR A 124 -12.55 6.96 -22.01
N LEU A 125 -13.77 7.30 -22.44
CA LEU A 125 -14.98 6.90 -21.71
C LEU A 125 -15.19 5.37 -21.72
N PRO A 126 -15.08 4.64 -22.85
CA PRO A 126 -15.14 3.18 -22.84
C PRO A 126 -14.04 2.53 -22.00
N ALA A 127 -12.79 3.03 -22.09
CA ALA A 127 -11.68 2.50 -21.31
C ALA A 127 -11.91 2.69 -19.80
N ALA A 128 -12.44 3.85 -19.39
CA ALA A 128 -12.81 4.11 -18.01
C ALA A 128 -13.99 3.23 -17.55
N ALA A 129 -14.97 2.97 -18.41
CA ALA A 129 -16.10 2.10 -18.08
C ALA A 129 -15.66 0.66 -17.76
N VAL A 130 -14.69 0.12 -18.51
CA VAL A 130 -14.09 -1.19 -18.20
C VAL A 130 -13.44 -1.18 -16.82
N ALA A 131 -12.64 -0.15 -16.51
CA ALA A 131 -12.00 -0.03 -15.21
C ALA A 131 -13.02 0.10 -14.07
N VAL A 132 -14.10 0.88 -14.27
CA VAL A 132 -15.18 1.03 -13.28
C VAL A 132 -15.89 -0.29 -13.03
N ALA A 133 -16.10 -1.14 -14.06
CA ALA A 133 -16.70 -2.46 -13.87
C ALA A 133 -15.86 -3.34 -12.94
N ASP A 134 -14.54 -3.35 -13.13
CA ASP A 134 -13.61 -4.10 -12.26
C ASP A 134 -13.61 -3.56 -10.82
N LEU A 135 -13.61 -2.23 -10.64
CA LEU A 135 -13.69 -1.59 -9.34
C LEU A 135 -15.01 -1.90 -8.61
N ARG A 136 -16.14 -1.95 -9.33
CA ARG A 136 -17.45 -2.32 -8.77
C ARG A 136 -17.48 -3.77 -8.33
N ALA A 137 -16.93 -4.70 -9.12
CA ALA A 137 -16.80 -6.10 -8.72
C ALA A 137 -16.01 -6.24 -7.42
N ALA A 138 -14.94 -5.46 -7.26
CA ALA A 138 -14.16 -5.42 -6.03
C ALA A 138 -14.98 -4.89 -4.83
N ILE A 139 -15.75 -3.83 -5.00
CA ILE A 139 -16.66 -3.30 -3.97
C ILE A 139 -17.70 -4.35 -3.56
N GLU A 140 -18.31 -5.02 -4.54
CA GLU A 140 -19.32 -6.07 -4.29
C GLU A 140 -18.73 -7.27 -3.54
N ALA A 141 -17.50 -7.66 -3.86
CA ALA A 141 -16.78 -8.71 -3.14
C ALA A 141 -16.53 -8.30 -1.68
N MET A 142 -16.10 -7.06 -1.45
CA MET A 142 -15.84 -6.55 -0.10
C MET A 142 -17.12 -6.36 0.72
N ALA A 143 -18.24 -6.02 0.09
CA ALA A 143 -19.52 -5.88 0.78
C ALA A 143 -20.01 -7.19 1.43
N ARG A 144 -19.58 -8.34 0.92
CA ARG A 144 -19.92 -9.66 1.46
C ARG A 144 -19.05 -10.10 2.64
N ARG A 145 -18.01 -9.36 2.97
CA ARG A 145 -17.10 -9.70 4.07
C ARG A 145 -17.65 -9.24 5.42
N SER A 146 -17.31 -9.99 6.46
CA SER A 146 -17.68 -9.65 7.84
C SER A 146 -16.74 -8.62 8.47
N ASP A 147 -15.51 -8.46 7.94
CA ASP A 147 -14.46 -7.60 8.46
C ASP A 147 -14.28 -6.28 7.70
N VAL A 148 -15.03 -6.08 6.60
CA VAL A 148 -15.01 -4.87 5.77
C VAL A 148 -16.41 -4.29 5.66
N THR A 149 -16.54 -2.96 5.63
CA THR A 149 -17.79 -2.28 5.30
C THR A 149 -17.61 -1.34 4.12
N THR A 150 -18.59 -1.33 3.23
CA THR A 150 -18.65 -0.36 2.12
C THR A 150 -19.36 0.93 2.52
N SER A 151 -19.99 1.00 3.69
CA SER A 151 -20.52 2.26 4.24
C SER A 151 -19.37 3.12 4.73
N GLY A 152 -19.31 4.36 4.26
CA GLY A 152 -18.20 5.27 4.58
C GLY A 152 -16.90 4.95 3.81
N MET A 153 -16.99 4.20 2.71
CA MET A 153 -15.82 3.85 1.91
C MET A 153 -15.29 5.06 1.14
N ILE A 154 -13.98 4.99 0.85
CA ILE A 154 -13.29 5.90 -0.04
C ILE A 154 -12.69 5.15 -1.23
N ALA A 155 -12.42 5.88 -2.32
CA ALA A 155 -11.65 5.36 -3.45
C ALA A 155 -10.45 6.25 -3.71
N ALA A 156 -9.30 5.68 -4.01
CA ALA A 156 -8.11 6.42 -4.40
C ALA A 156 -7.43 5.75 -5.59
N GLY A 157 -6.83 6.55 -6.45
CA GLY A 157 -6.14 5.99 -7.62
C GLY A 157 -5.02 6.87 -8.13
N HIS A 158 -4.10 6.24 -8.84
CA HIS A 158 -2.95 6.88 -9.46
C HIS A 158 -3.02 6.76 -10.98
N SER A 159 -2.68 7.84 -11.71
CA SER A 159 -2.57 7.81 -13.18
C SER A 159 -3.86 7.27 -13.82
N ALA A 160 -3.80 6.22 -14.61
CA ALA A 160 -4.99 5.55 -15.17
C ALA A 160 -5.98 5.07 -14.10
N GLY A 161 -5.50 4.72 -12.89
CA GLY A 161 -6.34 4.44 -11.73
C GLY A 161 -6.98 5.70 -11.14
N GLY A 162 -6.30 6.84 -11.22
CA GLY A 162 -6.87 8.15 -10.86
C GLY A 162 -8.06 8.51 -11.75
N LEU A 163 -7.90 8.36 -13.08
CA LEU A 163 -9.00 8.52 -14.03
C LEU A 163 -10.16 7.55 -13.75
N ALA A 164 -9.85 6.27 -13.49
CA ALA A 164 -10.85 5.26 -13.15
C ALA A 164 -11.61 5.62 -11.85
N THR A 165 -10.91 6.19 -10.86
CA THR A 165 -11.51 6.68 -9.61
C THR A 165 -12.46 7.85 -9.87
N VAL A 166 -12.06 8.82 -10.72
CA VAL A 166 -12.95 9.91 -11.13
C VAL A 166 -14.19 9.36 -11.85
N ALA A 167 -14.01 8.44 -12.77
CA ALA A 167 -15.12 7.80 -13.49
C ALA A 167 -16.05 7.01 -12.55
N LEU A 168 -15.51 6.36 -11.53
CA LEU A 168 -16.29 5.67 -10.49
C LEU A 168 -17.21 6.63 -9.74
N THR A 169 -16.75 7.87 -9.45
CA THR A 169 -17.59 8.87 -8.77
C THR A 169 -18.75 9.35 -9.62
N ALA A 170 -18.63 9.29 -10.95
CA ALA A 170 -19.74 9.63 -11.88
C ALA A 170 -20.90 8.62 -11.83
N GLN A 171 -20.63 7.43 -11.31
CA GLN A 171 -21.58 6.35 -11.07
C GLN A 171 -21.45 5.86 -9.62
N ALA A 172 -21.39 6.79 -8.67
CA ALA A 172 -21.01 6.53 -7.30
C ALA A 172 -21.74 5.31 -6.71
N PRO A 173 -21.02 4.27 -6.27
CA PRO A 173 -21.62 3.17 -5.54
C PRO A 173 -22.13 3.65 -4.18
N ALA A 174 -23.15 2.98 -3.65
CA ALA A 174 -23.66 3.30 -2.32
C ALA A 174 -22.53 3.19 -1.27
N GLY A 175 -22.45 4.20 -0.40
CA GLY A 175 -21.44 4.26 0.66
C GLY A 175 -20.12 4.92 0.27
N LEU A 176 -19.90 5.30 -0.99
CA LEU A 176 -18.73 6.11 -1.39
C LEU A 176 -18.91 7.55 -0.89
N VAL A 177 -18.09 7.96 0.07
CA VAL A 177 -18.19 9.27 0.74
C VAL A 177 -17.13 10.28 0.29
N ALA A 178 -16.03 9.82 -0.27
CA ALA A 178 -14.96 10.67 -0.80
C ALA A 178 -14.09 9.89 -1.80
N ALA A 179 -13.38 10.62 -2.68
CA ALA A 179 -12.41 10.00 -3.59
C ALA A 179 -11.15 10.85 -3.79
N ILE A 180 -10.05 10.22 -4.14
CA ILE A 180 -8.74 10.87 -4.31
C ILE A 180 -8.13 10.45 -5.66
N SER A 181 -7.68 11.42 -6.44
CA SER A 181 -6.98 11.20 -7.69
C SER A 181 -5.58 11.78 -7.62
N PHE A 182 -4.57 10.92 -7.68
CA PHE A 182 -3.17 11.33 -7.77
C PHE A 182 -2.72 11.21 -9.23
N ALA A 183 -2.26 12.34 -9.82
CA ALA A 183 -1.79 12.37 -11.19
C ALA A 183 -2.75 11.67 -12.17
N GLY A 184 -4.07 11.86 -11.98
CA GLY A 184 -5.10 11.10 -12.71
C GLY A 184 -5.13 11.44 -14.18
N GLY A 185 -5.08 10.43 -15.04
CA GLY A 185 -5.11 10.60 -16.48
C GLY A 185 -4.78 9.29 -17.19
N ARG A 186 -4.80 9.33 -18.51
CA ARG A 186 -4.47 8.18 -19.35
C ARG A 186 -4.01 8.64 -20.73
N GLY A 187 -3.28 7.78 -21.44
CA GLY A 187 -2.89 8.05 -22.82
C GLY A 187 -1.57 8.79 -22.98
N SER A 188 -0.78 8.98 -21.90
CA SER A 188 0.61 9.42 -22.03
C SER A 188 1.41 8.37 -22.80
N ARG A 189 2.12 8.81 -23.83
CA ARG A 189 2.97 7.99 -24.71
C ARG A 189 4.44 8.21 -24.43
N ASP A 190 4.79 9.46 -24.11
CA ASP A 190 6.11 9.93 -23.75
C ASP A 190 5.98 11.15 -22.84
N ASP A 191 7.09 11.76 -22.44
CA ASP A 191 7.09 12.97 -21.65
C ASP A 191 6.39 14.10 -22.39
N ASP A 192 5.43 14.74 -21.73
CA ASP A 192 4.56 15.79 -22.25
C ASP A 192 3.76 15.41 -23.53
N ASP A 193 3.70 14.11 -23.86
CA ASP A 193 2.96 13.60 -25.01
C ASP A 193 1.75 12.75 -24.58
N VAL A 194 0.56 13.31 -24.72
CA VAL A 194 -0.71 12.68 -24.37
C VAL A 194 -1.58 12.49 -25.62
N CYS A 195 -2.09 11.29 -25.82
CA CYS A 195 -3.07 10.99 -26.86
C CYS A 195 -4.32 11.87 -26.70
N ASN A 196 -4.67 12.65 -27.73
CA ASN A 196 -5.90 13.46 -27.76
C ASN A 196 -6.20 14.13 -26.39
N PRO A 197 -5.39 15.11 -25.96
CA PRO A 197 -5.54 15.73 -24.66
C PRO A 197 -6.90 16.42 -24.48
N ASP A 198 -7.47 16.99 -25.54
CA ASP A 198 -8.78 17.63 -25.48
C ASP A 198 -9.90 16.61 -25.23
N GLY A 199 -9.83 15.43 -25.89
CA GLY A 199 -10.77 14.34 -25.63
C GLY A 199 -10.65 13.80 -24.19
N LEU A 200 -9.45 13.84 -23.57
CA LEU A 200 -9.28 13.49 -22.18
C LEU A 200 -9.91 14.55 -21.25
N VAL A 201 -9.75 15.86 -21.54
CA VAL A 201 -10.43 16.95 -20.83
C VAL A 201 -11.95 16.76 -20.91
N GLU A 202 -12.48 16.44 -22.09
CA GLU A 202 -13.92 16.18 -22.29
C GLU A 202 -14.41 14.97 -21.48
N ALA A 203 -13.59 13.91 -21.38
CA ALA A 203 -13.92 12.76 -20.53
C ALA A 203 -14.06 13.16 -19.05
N PHE A 204 -13.13 13.96 -18.52
CA PHE A 204 -13.24 14.47 -17.16
C PHE A 204 -14.46 15.38 -16.99
N ALA A 205 -14.75 16.26 -17.93
CA ALA A 205 -15.96 17.08 -17.92
C ALA A 205 -17.23 16.21 -17.91
N THR A 206 -17.24 15.12 -18.71
CA THR A 206 -18.36 14.19 -18.74
C THR A 206 -18.58 13.52 -17.39
N PHE A 207 -17.53 13.09 -16.70
CA PHE A 207 -17.64 12.52 -15.36
C PHE A 207 -18.16 13.55 -14.35
N GLY A 208 -17.79 14.84 -14.48
CA GLY A 208 -18.26 15.91 -13.62
C GLY A 208 -19.78 16.10 -13.63
N LYS A 209 -20.46 15.77 -14.74
CA LYS A 209 -21.92 15.94 -14.87
C LYS A 209 -22.72 15.20 -13.78
N THR A 210 -22.26 14.04 -13.35
CA THR A 210 -22.98 13.17 -12.39
C THR A 210 -22.21 12.92 -11.09
N SER A 211 -20.92 13.22 -11.04
CA SER A 211 -20.11 13.06 -9.82
C SER A 211 -20.58 14.04 -8.74
N ARG A 212 -20.85 13.51 -7.54
CA ARG A 212 -21.25 14.31 -6.36
C ARG A 212 -20.41 13.99 -5.12
N ALA A 213 -19.62 12.92 -5.15
CA ALA A 213 -18.67 12.64 -4.10
C ALA A 213 -17.55 13.70 -4.10
N PRO A 214 -17.24 14.32 -2.95
CA PRO A 214 -16.12 15.27 -2.86
C PRO A 214 -14.80 14.56 -3.17
N MET A 215 -13.95 15.23 -3.96
CA MET A 215 -12.68 14.67 -4.39
C MET A 215 -11.50 15.54 -3.98
N LEU A 216 -10.36 14.91 -3.79
CA LEU A 216 -9.03 15.52 -3.75
C LEU A 216 -8.26 15.13 -5.01
N TRP A 217 -7.73 16.10 -5.75
CA TRP A 217 -6.87 15.90 -6.89
C TRP A 217 -5.49 16.46 -6.61
N VAL A 218 -4.45 15.63 -6.75
CA VAL A 218 -3.06 16.00 -6.46
C VAL A 218 -2.20 15.73 -7.68
N TYR A 219 -1.55 16.77 -8.19
CA TYR A 219 -0.58 16.68 -9.29
C TYR A 219 0.67 17.46 -8.88
N ALA A 220 1.84 16.87 -9.06
CA ALA A 220 3.09 17.60 -8.87
C ALA A 220 3.36 18.53 -10.07
N THR A 221 4.03 19.66 -9.84
CA THR A 221 4.25 20.65 -10.89
C THR A 221 5.26 20.22 -11.96
N ASN A 222 6.01 19.14 -11.72
CA ASN A 222 6.92 18.52 -12.69
C ASN A 222 6.43 17.14 -13.16
N ASP A 223 5.11 16.89 -13.17
CA ASP A 223 4.54 15.66 -13.74
C ASP A 223 4.73 15.67 -15.26
N SER A 224 5.52 14.73 -15.81
CA SER A 224 5.81 14.63 -17.23
C SER A 224 4.74 13.87 -18.03
N TYR A 225 3.79 13.23 -17.34
CA TYR A 225 2.66 12.51 -17.99
C TYR A 225 1.49 13.45 -18.23
N PHE A 226 1.12 14.25 -17.23
CA PHE A 226 0.00 15.17 -17.27
C PHE A 226 0.43 16.50 -16.66
N GLY A 227 1.20 17.25 -17.41
CA GLY A 227 1.79 18.51 -16.97
C GLY A 227 0.75 19.49 -16.35
N PRO A 228 1.20 20.49 -15.60
CA PRO A 228 0.35 21.29 -14.72
C PRO A 228 -0.78 22.03 -15.45
N GLU A 229 -0.56 22.44 -16.71
CA GLU A 229 -1.59 23.08 -17.53
C GLU A 229 -2.71 22.09 -17.88
N LEU A 230 -2.34 20.90 -18.38
CA LEU A 230 -3.31 19.88 -18.76
C LEU A 230 -4.07 19.35 -17.54
N ALA A 231 -3.39 19.12 -16.42
CA ALA A 231 -4.02 18.73 -15.16
C ALA A 231 -5.05 19.77 -14.68
N ARG A 232 -4.74 21.06 -14.83
CA ARG A 232 -5.66 22.15 -14.52
C ARG A 232 -6.90 22.10 -15.42
N ARG A 233 -6.71 21.90 -16.72
CA ARG A 233 -7.81 21.75 -17.67
C ARG A 233 -8.73 20.58 -17.32
N PHE A 234 -8.20 19.45 -16.88
CA PHE A 234 -9.00 18.31 -16.40
C PHE A 234 -9.89 18.72 -15.23
N HIS A 235 -9.28 19.35 -14.23
CA HIS A 235 -9.98 19.80 -13.02
C HIS A 235 -11.08 20.83 -13.35
N ASP A 236 -10.75 21.84 -14.15
CA ASP A 236 -11.67 22.92 -14.49
C ASP A 236 -12.86 22.41 -15.32
N GLY A 237 -12.62 21.53 -16.28
CA GLY A 237 -13.67 20.85 -17.04
C GLY A 237 -14.59 20.01 -16.16
N PHE A 238 -14.03 19.24 -15.23
CA PHE A 238 -14.79 18.45 -14.25
C PHE A 238 -15.64 19.35 -13.35
N ARG A 239 -15.07 20.43 -12.81
CA ARG A 239 -15.80 21.36 -11.93
C ARG A 239 -16.85 22.17 -12.65
N ALA A 240 -16.55 22.67 -13.84
CA ALA A 240 -17.51 23.42 -14.66
C ALA A 240 -18.75 22.58 -15.01
N SER A 241 -18.58 21.24 -15.06
CA SER A 241 -19.68 20.30 -15.28
C SER A 241 -20.46 19.92 -14.02
N GLY A 242 -20.08 20.44 -12.84
CA GLY A 242 -20.78 20.22 -11.56
C GLY A 242 -20.08 19.26 -10.60
N GLY A 243 -18.92 18.72 -10.96
CA GLY A 243 -18.12 17.88 -10.06
C GLY A 243 -17.53 18.66 -8.88
N ILE A 244 -17.33 17.99 -7.76
CA ILE A 244 -16.80 18.58 -6.52
C ILE A 244 -15.37 18.10 -6.32
N ALA A 245 -14.37 18.94 -6.61
CA ALA A 245 -12.97 18.59 -6.44
C ALA A 245 -12.14 19.76 -5.90
N LYS A 246 -11.25 19.43 -4.95
CA LYS A 246 -10.17 20.30 -4.47
C LYS A 246 -8.90 19.93 -5.24
N PHE A 247 -8.25 20.90 -5.87
CA PHE A 247 -7.01 20.70 -6.61
C PHE A 247 -5.79 21.12 -5.80
N ILE A 248 -4.78 20.27 -5.75
CA ILE A 248 -3.47 20.55 -5.18
C ILE A 248 -2.42 20.48 -6.29
N ALA A 249 -1.82 21.62 -6.61
CA ALA A 249 -0.56 21.68 -7.34
C ALA A 249 0.57 21.43 -6.33
N ALA A 250 0.99 20.19 -6.21
CA ALA A 250 2.06 19.82 -5.28
C ALA A 250 3.42 20.32 -5.80
N PRO A 251 4.37 20.68 -4.92
CA PRO A 251 5.73 20.97 -5.32
C PRO A 251 6.36 19.84 -6.17
N PRO A 252 7.43 20.15 -6.94
CA PRO A 252 8.13 19.13 -7.70
C PRO A 252 8.56 17.95 -6.84
N TYR A 253 8.52 16.76 -7.42
CA TYR A 253 8.94 15.53 -6.75
C TYR A 253 9.91 14.73 -7.64
N GLY A 254 11.12 14.52 -7.16
CA GLY A 254 12.16 13.79 -7.89
C GLY A 254 12.39 14.33 -9.31
N ASP A 255 12.79 13.44 -10.20
CA ASP A 255 12.99 13.76 -11.61
C ASP A 255 11.65 13.86 -12.37
N ASP A 256 10.60 13.17 -11.89
CA ASP A 256 9.27 13.18 -12.48
C ASP A 256 8.19 13.12 -11.39
N GLY A 257 7.41 14.17 -11.31
CA GLY A 257 6.32 14.34 -10.35
C GLY A 257 5.19 13.33 -10.49
N HIS A 258 5.10 12.62 -11.63
CA HIS A 258 4.12 11.55 -11.82
C HIS A 258 4.22 10.46 -10.74
N TYR A 259 5.44 10.23 -10.24
CA TYR A 259 5.72 9.22 -9.21
C TYR A 259 5.61 9.73 -7.77
N LEU A 260 5.05 10.92 -7.55
CA LEU A 260 4.79 11.45 -6.20
C LEU A 260 3.98 10.46 -5.34
N TYR A 261 2.94 9.83 -5.91
CA TYR A 261 2.11 8.84 -5.20
C TYR A 261 2.84 7.50 -5.12
N SER A 262 3.87 7.48 -4.32
CA SER A 262 4.72 6.32 -4.06
C SER A 262 5.05 6.23 -2.57
N VAL A 263 5.68 5.15 -2.15
CA VAL A 263 6.14 5.01 -0.75
C VAL A 263 7.23 6.02 -0.43
N VAL A 264 8.14 6.28 -1.36
CA VAL A 264 9.20 7.29 -1.18
C VAL A 264 8.61 8.70 -1.13
N GLY A 265 7.57 8.98 -1.94
CA GLY A 265 6.87 10.27 -1.94
C GLY A 265 5.93 10.48 -0.74
N ARG A 266 5.74 9.46 0.09
CA ARG A 266 4.84 9.48 1.27
C ARG A 266 4.93 10.74 2.12
N PRO A 267 6.11 11.25 2.50
CA PRO A 267 6.19 12.47 3.33
C PRO A 267 5.55 13.70 2.67
N GLN A 268 5.48 13.73 1.34
CA GLN A 268 4.92 14.86 0.60
C GLN A 268 3.42 14.71 0.33
N TRP A 269 2.92 13.50 0.01
CA TRP A 269 1.51 13.34 -0.36
C TRP A 269 0.58 13.02 0.82
N THR A 270 1.07 12.36 1.88
CA THR A 270 0.21 12.00 3.03
C THR A 270 -0.38 13.21 3.76
N PRO A 271 0.31 14.35 3.92
CA PRO A 271 -0.30 15.53 4.53
C PRO A 271 -1.54 16.04 3.77
N TYR A 272 -1.57 15.94 2.45
CA TYR A 272 -2.74 16.31 1.65
C TYR A 272 -3.91 15.37 1.88
N LEU A 273 -3.62 14.05 1.93
CA LEU A 273 -4.61 13.02 2.26
C LEU A 273 -5.19 13.26 3.66
N ASP A 274 -4.33 13.47 4.65
CA ASP A 274 -4.73 13.68 6.06
C ASP A 274 -5.61 14.91 6.23
N ALA A 275 -5.23 16.01 5.61
CA ALA A 275 -6.03 17.23 5.63
C ALA A 275 -7.42 17.00 5.01
N PHE A 276 -7.46 16.31 3.85
CA PHE A 276 -8.72 16.02 3.17
C PHE A 276 -9.61 15.07 3.96
N LEU A 277 -9.06 13.99 4.52
CA LEU A 277 -9.83 13.05 5.33
C LEU A 277 -10.37 13.74 6.60
N ARG A 278 -9.57 14.57 7.26
CA ARG A 278 -9.98 15.33 8.44
C ARG A 278 -11.12 16.32 8.12
N GLU A 279 -11.04 17.05 7.01
CA GLU A 279 -12.11 17.92 6.52
C GLU A 279 -13.43 17.19 6.31
N ARG A 280 -13.39 15.87 6.12
CA ARG A 280 -14.56 14.99 5.89
C ARG A 280 -14.98 14.19 7.11
N GLY A 281 -14.29 14.34 8.24
CA GLY A 281 -14.54 13.51 9.42
C GLY A 281 -14.22 12.03 9.21
N LEU A 282 -13.26 11.72 8.33
CA LEU A 282 -12.83 10.38 7.98
C LEU A 282 -11.43 10.10 8.52
N GLY A 283 -11.08 8.82 8.68
CA GLY A 283 -9.73 8.41 9.10
C GLY A 283 -9.43 8.77 10.56
N HIS A 284 -10.10 8.13 11.49
CA HIS A 284 -10.03 8.47 12.92
C HIS A 284 -8.82 7.87 13.67
N ASP A 285 -8.22 6.81 13.17
CA ASP A 285 -7.16 6.08 13.86
C ASP A 285 -5.83 6.24 13.09
N ILE A 286 -5.27 7.47 13.08
CA ILE A 286 -3.95 7.67 12.45
C ILE A 286 -2.90 7.01 13.35
N LEU A 287 -2.53 5.78 13.01
CA LEU A 287 -1.36 5.14 13.56
C LEU A 287 -0.14 5.78 12.91
N SER A 288 0.63 6.53 13.70
CA SER A 288 1.89 7.12 13.21
C SER A 288 2.75 6.02 12.59
N PRO A 289 3.38 6.26 11.43
CA PRO A 289 4.39 5.34 10.93
C PRO A 289 5.41 5.10 12.05
N PRO A 290 5.86 3.86 12.29
CA PRO A 290 6.96 3.65 13.21
C PRO A 290 8.16 4.47 12.74
N ASP A 291 8.95 4.98 13.70
CA ASP A 291 10.20 5.62 13.35
C ASP A 291 11.04 4.69 12.47
N PRO A 292 11.73 5.23 11.45
CA PRO A 292 12.58 4.41 10.62
C PRO A 292 13.57 3.64 11.49
N LEU A 293 13.71 2.35 11.27
CA LEU A 293 14.69 1.55 12.01
C LEU A 293 16.08 2.16 11.83
N PRO A 294 16.85 2.30 12.91
CA PRO A 294 18.25 2.73 12.80
C PRO A 294 19.05 1.69 11.99
N PRO A 295 20.03 2.10 11.19
CA PRO A 295 20.88 1.14 10.51
C PRO A 295 21.72 0.36 11.54
N PRO A 296 21.97 -0.95 11.29
CA PRO A 296 22.93 -1.70 12.11
C PRO A 296 24.26 -0.98 12.23
N ALA A 297 24.82 -0.89 13.45
CA ALA A 297 26.05 -0.15 13.70
C ALA A 297 27.26 -0.69 12.93
N GLN A 298 27.23 -1.97 12.58
CA GLN A 298 28.30 -2.67 11.87
C GLN A 298 28.40 -2.30 10.37
N LEU A 299 27.36 -1.68 9.80
CA LEU A 299 27.30 -1.38 8.37
C LEU A 299 28.20 -0.20 8.00
N ASN A 300 29.01 -0.37 6.95
CA ASN A 300 29.67 0.73 6.27
C ASN A 300 28.68 1.56 5.44
N GLU A 301 29.15 2.65 4.82
CA GLU A 301 28.29 3.58 4.07
C GLU A 301 27.54 2.90 2.92
N ALA A 302 28.20 2.06 2.12
CA ALA A 302 27.56 1.34 1.02
C ALA A 302 26.49 0.37 1.53
N ALA A 303 26.75 -0.34 2.61
CA ALA A 303 25.80 -1.26 3.22
C ALA A 303 24.63 -0.52 3.90
N ARG A 304 24.83 0.70 4.41
CA ARG A 304 23.74 1.57 4.91
C ARG A 304 22.82 2.02 3.78
N ALA A 305 23.34 2.28 2.59
CA ALA A 305 22.51 2.55 1.41
C ALA A 305 21.61 1.36 1.07
N GLU A 306 22.13 0.13 1.17
CA GLU A 306 21.30 -1.09 0.99
C GLU A 306 20.27 -1.27 2.11
N PHE A 307 20.59 -0.92 3.35
CA PHE A 307 19.62 -0.91 4.43
C PHE A 307 18.50 0.11 4.17
N SER A 308 18.83 1.28 3.63
CA SER A 308 17.83 2.26 3.19
C SER A 308 16.93 1.72 2.08
N ARG A 309 17.49 0.94 1.12
CA ARG A 309 16.70 0.25 0.10
C ARG A 309 15.79 -0.81 0.70
N TYR A 310 16.26 -1.57 1.70
CA TYR A 310 15.43 -2.50 2.46
C TYR A 310 14.25 -1.77 3.12
N LEU A 311 14.49 -0.66 3.81
CA LEU A 311 13.42 0.13 4.44
C LEU A 311 12.43 0.68 3.41
N ALA A 312 12.93 1.16 2.28
CA ALA A 312 12.10 1.68 1.18
C ALA A 312 11.35 0.59 0.41
N SER A 313 11.70 -0.69 0.57
CA SER A 313 11.01 -1.79 -0.11
C SER A 313 9.56 -1.86 0.34
N THR A 314 8.65 -1.79 -0.62
CA THR A 314 7.20 -1.83 -0.44
C THR A 314 6.62 -3.23 -0.51
N MET A 315 7.47 -4.22 -0.78
CA MET A 315 7.04 -5.61 -0.88
C MET A 315 6.83 -6.19 0.51
N PRO A 316 5.75 -6.97 0.73
CA PRO A 316 5.50 -7.63 2.01
C PRO A 316 6.56 -8.69 2.28
N HIS A 317 6.65 -9.11 3.55
CA HIS A 317 7.54 -10.17 3.98
C HIS A 317 8.98 -9.94 3.56
N LYS A 318 9.59 -8.93 4.17
CA LYS A 318 11.00 -8.56 4.00
C LYS A 318 11.79 -8.79 5.27
N ALA A 319 13.07 -9.16 5.15
CA ALA A 319 13.97 -9.28 6.29
C ALA A 319 15.37 -8.78 5.93
N PHE A 320 16.09 -8.31 6.95
CA PHE A 320 17.49 -7.89 6.87
C PHE A 320 18.32 -8.64 7.91
N ALA A 321 19.39 -9.29 7.45
CA ALA A 321 20.35 -9.99 8.30
C ALA A 321 21.70 -9.29 8.22
N VAL A 322 22.44 -9.31 9.33
CA VAL A 322 23.77 -8.68 9.44
C VAL A 322 24.72 -9.58 10.24
N SER A 323 25.99 -9.53 9.91
CA SER A 323 27.06 -10.19 10.64
C SER A 323 27.86 -9.19 11.48
N PRO A 324 28.61 -9.64 12.50
CA PRO A 324 29.42 -8.77 13.35
C PRO A 324 30.47 -7.94 12.58
N ASN A 325 30.93 -8.42 11.44
CA ASN A 325 31.91 -7.75 10.58
C ASN A 325 31.30 -6.92 9.44
N GLY A 326 29.99 -6.65 9.48
CA GLY A 326 29.29 -5.78 8.53
C GLY A 326 28.85 -6.45 7.24
N GLY A 327 29.04 -7.77 7.07
CA GLY A 327 28.40 -8.53 6.01
C GLY A 327 26.88 -8.51 6.20
N TYR A 328 26.13 -8.45 5.12
CA TYR A 328 24.67 -8.36 5.21
C TYR A 328 23.96 -9.16 4.11
N GLY A 329 22.68 -9.38 4.29
CA GLY A 329 21.79 -9.92 3.30
C GLY A 329 20.36 -9.51 3.57
N TRP A 330 19.61 -9.15 2.53
CA TRP A 330 18.21 -8.85 2.69
C TRP A 330 17.38 -9.39 1.53
N ARG A 331 16.12 -9.65 1.78
CA ARG A 331 15.12 -10.09 0.81
C ARG A 331 13.79 -9.44 1.11
N SER A 332 12.98 -9.26 0.07
CA SER A 332 11.60 -8.77 0.17
C SER A 332 10.71 -9.49 -0.83
N GLY A 333 9.38 -9.36 -0.66
CA GLY A 333 8.41 -9.98 -1.56
C GLY A 333 8.40 -11.50 -1.47
N ARG A 334 8.60 -12.04 -0.28
CA ARG A 334 8.50 -13.48 -0.04
C ARG A 334 7.05 -13.87 0.28
N ALA A 335 6.75 -15.16 0.19
CA ALA A 335 5.41 -15.68 0.48
C ALA A 335 5.05 -15.53 1.96
N THR A 336 6.05 -15.64 2.84
CA THR A 336 5.89 -15.49 4.30
C THR A 336 7.05 -14.70 4.90
N ALA A 337 6.85 -14.18 6.11
CA ALA A 337 7.93 -13.54 6.88
C ALA A 337 9.06 -14.54 7.19
N ASP A 338 8.74 -15.80 7.45
CA ASP A 338 9.73 -16.87 7.71
C ASP A 338 10.59 -17.17 6.46
N ASP A 339 9.99 -17.13 5.27
CA ASP A 339 10.75 -17.27 4.02
C ASP A 339 11.71 -16.08 3.83
N ALA A 340 11.24 -14.86 4.13
CA ALA A 340 12.08 -13.66 4.05
C ALA A 340 13.27 -13.76 5.03
N GLN A 341 13.01 -14.19 6.26
CA GLN A 341 14.05 -14.38 7.28
C GLN A 341 15.09 -15.41 6.84
N ARG A 342 14.64 -16.60 6.44
CA ARG A 342 15.52 -17.69 5.98
C ARG A 342 16.39 -17.26 4.79
N ASP A 343 15.78 -16.66 3.79
CA ASP A 343 16.46 -16.23 2.59
C ASP A 343 17.44 -15.07 2.82
N SER A 344 17.13 -14.19 3.77
CA SER A 344 18.01 -13.07 4.15
C SER A 344 19.23 -13.57 4.94
N LEU A 345 19.03 -14.50 5.87
CA LEU A 345 20.11 -15.19 6.55
C LEU A 345 21.01 -15.93 5.55
N GLY A 346 20.44 -16.72 4.63
CA GLY A 346 21.18 -17.41 3.60
C GLY A 346 21.98 -16.47 2.69
N ALA A 347 21.46 -15.27 2.39
CA ALA A 347 22.18 -14.27 1.63
C ALA A 347 23.36 -13.66 2.40
N CYS A 348 23.17 -13.36 3.69
CA CYS A 348 24.22 -12.86 4.57
C CYS A 348 25.33 -13.91 4.79
N MET A 349 24.97 -15.17 4.98
CA MET A 349 25.91 -16.28 5.23
C MET A 349 26.85 -16.57 4.06
N LYS A 350 26.58 -16.05 2.88
CA LYS A 350 27.54 -16.08 1.76
C LYS A 350 28.81 -15.26 2.04
N TRP A 351 28.71 -14.29 2.96
CA TRP A 351 29.78 -13.37 3.31
C TRP A 351 30.38 -13.62 4.70
N SER A 352 29.62 -14.25 5.60
CA SER A 352 30.04 -14.52 6.98
C SER A 352 29.20 -15.62 7.58
N PRO A 353 29.80 -16.60 8.28
CA PRO A 353 29.05 -17.70 8.93
C PRO A 353 28.20 -17.23 10.14
N SER A 354 28.48 -16.04 10.67
CA SER A 354 27.85 -15.54 11.92
C SER A 354 26.84 -14.44 11.62
N CYS A 355 25.81 -14.74 10.84
CA CYS A 355 24.74 -13.81 10.53
C CYS A 355 23.56 -13.95 11.49
N THR A 356 22.99 -12.83 11.90
CA THR A 356 21.77 -12.75 12.71
C THR A 356 20.73 -11.87 12.03
N LEU A 357 19.46 -12.13 12.28
CA LEU A 357 18.39 -11.24 11.84
C LEU A 357 18.48 -9.92 12.60
N TYR A 358 18.45 -8.83 11.86
CA TYR A 358 18.39 -7.48 12.41
C TYR A 358 16.98 -6.92 12.39
N ALA A 359 16.29 -7.10 11.27
CA ALA A 359 14.93 -6.62 11.10
C ALA A 359 14.09 -7.60 10.28
N VAL A 360 12.80 -7.66 10.61
CA VAL A 360 11.77 -8.39 9.88
C VAL A 360 10.60 -7.43 9.66
N ASP A 361 10.20 -7.28 8.41
CA ASP A 361 9.28 -6.23 7.98
C ASP A 361 9.80 -4.86 8.47
N ASP A 362 9.02 -4.04 9.11
CA ASP A 362 9.44 -2.74 9.63
C ASP A 362 9.74 -2.76 11.15
N LYS A 363 10.17 -3.91 11.69
CA LYS A 363 10.46 -4.09 13.14
C LYS A 363 11.83 -4.69 13.34
N LEU A 364 12.51 -4.28 14.43
CA LEU A 364 13.73 -4.97 14.85
C LEU A 364 13.40 -6.43 15.18
N ALA A 365 14.23 -7.35 14.71
CA ALA A 365 14.15 -8.74 15.10
C ALA A 365 14.41 -8.82 16.62
N GLY A 366 13.49 -9.40 17.39
CA GLY A 366 13.75 -9.73 18.79
C GLY A 366 14.96 -10.64 18.90
N ALA A 367 15.68 -10.60 20.01
CA ALA A 367 16.81 -11.53 20.25
C ALA A 367 16.31 -12.96 20.04
N ALA A 368 16.72 -13.57 18.93
CA ALA A 368 16.38 -14.96 18.64
C ALA A 368 17.02 -15.86 19.71
N PRO A 369 16.33 -16.94 20.16
CA PRO A 369 17.00 -17.94 20.95
C PRO A 369 18.17 -18.49 20.10
N SER A 370 19.37 -18.46 20.66
CA SER A 370 20.57 -19.02 20.04
C SER A 370 20.33 -20.50 19.80
N ILE A 371 20.21 -20.90 18.53
CA ILE A 371 20.26 -22.31 18.15
C ILE A 371 21.75 -22.70 18.27
N SER A 372 22.13 -23.24 19.39
CA SER A 372 23.40 -23.95 19.50
C SER A 372 23.27 -25.25 18.69
N THR A 373 23.91 -25.33 17.55
CA THR A 373 24.13 -26.61 16.86
C THR A 373 25.16 -27.40 17.66
N ASP A 374 24.70 -28.13 18.64
CA ASP A 374 25.50 -29.22 19.22
C ASP A 374 25.52 -30.39 18.20
N GLN A 375 26.47 -30.35 17.29
CA GLN A 375 26.81 -31.46 16.41
C GLN A 375 27.96 -32.28 16.99
N SER A 376 27.84 -32.74 18.25
CA SER A 376 28.81 -33.65 18.80
C SER A 376 28.16 -34.86 19.53
N ALA A 377 27.24 -35.57 18.86
CA ALA A 377 26.83 -36.88 19.38
C ALA A 377 26.22 -37.72 18.27
N ARG A 378 27.04 -38.24 17.34
CA ARG A 378 26.80 -39.53 16.64
C ARG A 378 28.08 -39.98 15.94
N ALA A 379 29.01 -40.45 16.74
CA ALA A 379 30.02 -41.40 16.31
C ALA A 379 30.32 -42.33 17.49
N ARG A 380 29.56 -43.40 17.56
CA ARG A 380 30.00 -44.74 18.04
C ARG A 380 28.95 -45.77 17.62
#